data_f61fff57b6d3fea09eb5a813ac9f8cbf
#
_entry.id   f61fff57b6d3fea09eb5a813ac9f8cbf
#
_cell.length_a   1.000
_cell.length_b   1.000
_cell.length_c   1.000
_cell.angle_alpha   90.00
_cell.angle_beta   90.00
_cell.angle_gamma   90.00
#
_symmetry.space_group_name_H-M   'P 1'
#
loop_
_entity.id
_entity.type
_entity.pdbx_description
1 polymer ?
#
loop_
_entity_poly.entity_id
_entity_poly.type
_entity_poly.pdbx_seq_one_letter_code
_entity_poly.pdbx_strand_id
1 'polypeptide(L)'
;MSDTTFMKMNADRYIRMALEEDITSEDISTNCVMPEYQKGQVDLICKQDGVICGLWVFQRVFELLDDTVTFDMKVKEGDFVHAGDLMAVVTGDIRTLLSGERTALNYLQRMSGIATYTHEIAQLLEGSHTTLLDTRKTTPNMRLFEKYAVKVGGGSNHRYNLSDGVMLKDNHIGAAGSITKAVRMAKEYASFVHKIEVEVETLEQVKEACEAGADIIMLDNMTPDKMKDRKSVV
;
A
#
# COMPACT_ATOMS: atom_id res chain seq x y z
N MET A 1 -14.98 8.13 -12.71
CA MET A 1 -14.99 8.32 -11.26
C MET A 1 -13.65 7.84 -10.75
N SER A 2 -12.90 8.68 -10.11
CA SER A 2 -11.56 8.26 -9.62
C SER A 2 -11.73 7.17 -8.56
N ASP A 3 -10.83 6.17 -8.57
CA ASP A 3 -10.71 5.08 -7.59
C ASP A 3 -10.68 5.54 -6.11
N THR A 4 -10.54 6.85 -5.89
CA THR A 4 -10.38 7.47 -4.59
C THR A 4 -11.65 7.45 -3.71
N THR A 5 -12.87 7.37 -4.27
CA THR A 5 -14.10 7.41 -3.46
C THR A 5 -14.24 6.18 -2.57
N PHE A 6 -14.06 4.98 -3.12
CA PHE A 6 -14.10 3.75 -2.33
C PHE A 6 -12.91 3.64 -1.37
N MET A 7 -11.76 4.16 -1.76
CA MET A 7 -10.59 4.22 -0.89
C MET A 7 -10.84 5.13 0.31
N LYS A 8 -11.41 6.32 0.11
CA LYS A 8 -11.77 7.24 1.21
C LYS A 8 -12.72 6.57 2.20
N MET A 9 -13.80 5.93 1.72
CA MET A 9 -14.74 5.21 2.61
C MET A 9 -14.08 4.14 3.47
N ASN A 10 -13.12 3.40 2.91
CA ASN A 10 -12.40 2.36 3.65
C ASN A 10 -11.30 2.92 4.55
N ALA A 11 -10.73 4.07 4.19
CA ALA A 11 -9.64 4.71 4.93
C ALA A 11 -10.12 5.44 6.18
N ASP A 12 -11.31 6.05 6.15
CA ASP A 12 -11.81 6.93 7.21
C ASP A 12 -11.74 6.29 8.60
N ARG A 13 -12.09 5.01 8.73
CA ARG A 13 -12.01 4.32 10.02
C ARG A 13 -10.59 4.26 10.58
N TYR A 14 -9.60 4.03 9.72
CA TYR A 14 -8.20 3.95 10.13
C TYR A 14 -7.65 5.34 10.48
N ILE A 15 -8.02 6.35 9.69
CA ILE A 15 -7.61 7.73 9.95
C ILE A 15 -8.22 8.22 11.26
N ARG A 16 -9.51 7.92 11.52
CA ARG A 16 -10.16 8.26 12.80
C ARG A 16 -9.48 7.59 13.98
N MET A 17 -9.15 6.30 13.87
CA MET A 17 -8.41 5.58 14.92
C MET A 17 -7.05 6.22 15.19
N ALA A 18 -6.33 6.65 14.15
CA ALA A 18 -5.04 7.33 14.31
C ALA A 18 -5.20 8.73 14.93
N LEU A 19 -6.26 9.46 14.60
CA LEU A 19 -6.59 10.74 15.26
C LEU A 19 -6.99 10.54 16.73
N GLU A 20 -7.77 9.50 17.03
CA GLU A 20 -8.17 9.14 18.40
C GLU A 20 -6.98 8.68 19.26
N GLU A 21 -5.97 8.03 18.64
CA GLU A 21 -4.73 7.66 19.30
C GLU A 21 -3.92 8.89 19.74
N ASP A 22 -3.87 9.91 18.87
CA ASP A 22 -3.08 11.14 19.10
C ASP A 22 -3.85 12.17 19.94
N ILE A 23 -5.19 12.23 19.79
CA ILE A 23 -6.07 13.20 20.45
C ILE A 23 -7.14 12.44 21.24
N THR A 24 -6.81 12.03 22.47
CA THR A 24 -7.74 11.25 23.33
C THR A 24 -8.84 12.11 23.95
N SER A 25 -8.55 13.36 24.27
CA SER A 25 -9.49 14.32 24.88
C SER A 25 -9.33 15.72 24.32
N GLU A 26 -8.12 16.22 24.24
CA GLU A 26 -7.80 17.56 23.75
C GLU A 26 -6.33 17.69 23.33
N ASP A 27 -6.01 18.68 22.52
CA ASP A 27 -4.65 19.19 22.32
C ASP A 27 -4.38 20.30 23.34
N ILE A 28 -3.79 19.92 24.47
CA ILE A 28 -3.51 20.81 25.59
C ILE A 28 -2.67 22.00 25.15
N SER A 29 -1.61 21.74 24.35
CA SER A 29 -0.69 22.80 23.90
C SER A 29 -1.40 23.84 23.07
N THR A 30 -2.16 23.40 22.10
CA THR A 30 -2.93 24.30 21.24
C THR A 30 -4.00 25.06 22.02
N ASN A 31 -4.75 24.37 22.87
CA ASN A 31 -5.81 24.99 23.66
C ASN A 31 -5.31 26.00 24.67
N CYS A 32 -4.11 25.80 25.24
CA CYS A 32 -3.49 26.76 26.17
C CYS A 32 -3.18 28.12 25.53
N VAL A 33 -2.80 28.13 24.25
CA VAL A 33 -2.33 29.35 23.59
C VAL A 33 -3.31 29.92 22.58
N MET A 34 -4.28 29.12 22.14
CA MET A 34 -5.31 29.49 21.14
C MET A 34 -6.71 29.11 21.61
N PRO A 35 -7.29 29.88 22.57
CA PRO A 35 -8.59 29.55 23.14
C PRO A 35 -9.76 29.79 22.19
N GLU A 36 -9.56 30.57 21.11
CA GLU A 36 -10.60 30.93 20.15
C GLU A 36 -10.20 30.59 18.72
N TYR A 37 -11.20 30.55 17.83
CA TYR A 37 -10.98 30.37 16.39
C TYR A 37 -10.02 31.45 15.86
N GLN A 38 -9.02 31.00 15.14
CA GLN A 38 -8.09 31.86 14.42
C GLN A 38 -7.75 31.29 13.06
N LYS A 39 -8.18 31.97 12.00
CA LYS A 39 -7.82 31.56 10.64
C LYS A 39 -6.32 31.73 10.42
N GLY A 40 -5.69 30.68 9.93
CA GLY A 40 -4.26 30.66 9.59
C GLY A 40 -3.95 29.86 8.35
N GLN A 41 -2.67 29.84 8.00
CA GLN A 41 -2.14 29.18 6.83
C GLN A 41 -0.82 28.51 7.19
N VAL A 42 -0.61 27.29 6.68
CA VAL A 42 0.64 26.54 6.83
C VAL A 42 1.10 26.00 5.48
N ASP A 43 2.40 25.94 5.29
CA ASP A 43 3.04 25.41 4.09
C ASP A 43 3.51 23.97 4.31
N LEU A 44 3.14 23.08 3.40
CA LEU A 44 3.66 21.72 3.33
C LEU A 44 4.90 21.71 2.44
N ILE A 45 6.08 21.61 3.06
CA ILE A 45 7.38 21.69 2.37
C ILE A 45 8.06 20.33 2.38
N CYS A 46 8.51 19.87 1.20
CA CYS A 46 9.30 18.66 1.05
C CYS A 46 10.64 18.77 1.78
N LYS A 47 11.04 17.72 2.50
CA LYS A 47 12.31 17.68 3.24
C LYS A 47 13.36 16.77 2.60
N GLN A 48 12.95 15.88 1.69
CA GLN A 48 13.82 14.90 1.05
C GLN A 48 13.26 14.55 -0.33
N ASP A 49 14.13 14.36 -1.32
CA ASP A 49 13.75 13.95 -2.67
C ASP A 49 13.00 12.63 -2.66
N GLY A 50 11.98 12.50 -3.51
CA GLY A 50 11.22 11.25 -3.63
C GLY A 50 9.89 11.39 -4.36
N VAL A 51 9.16 10.29 -4.43
CA VAL A 51 7.82 10.23 -5.00
C VAL A 51 6.79 10.55 -3.93
N ILE A 52 6.02 11.61 -4.13
CA ILE A 52 4.96 12.00 -3.19
C ILE A 52 3.77 11.03 -3.30
N CYS A 53 3.32 10.52 -2.16
CA CYS A 53 2.19 9.61 -2.09
C CYS A 53 1.39 9.80 -0.80
N GLY A 54 0.06 9.85 -0.93
CA GLY A 54 -0.83 10.00 0.21
C GLY A 54 -1.34 11.43 0.41
N LEU A 55 -1.25 12.31 -0.58
CA LEU A 55 -1.80 13.66 -0.53
C LEU A 55 -3.29 13.66 -0.17
N TRP A 56 -4.06 12.71 -0.72
CA TRP A 56 -5.48 12.59 -0.41
C TRP A 56 -5.76 12.13 1.04
N VAL A 57 -4.84 11.33 1.64
CA VAL A 57 -4.92 10.94 3.07
C VAL A 57 -4.59 12.14 3.95
N PHE A 58 -3.52 12.88 3.59
CA PHE A 58 -3.14 14.11 4.25
C PHE A 58 -4.31 15.11 4.32
N GLN A 59 -4.99 15.35 3.19
CA GLN A 59 -6.19 16.19 3.14
C GLN A 59 -7.30 15.62 4.02
N ARG A 60 -7.54 14.30 3.94
CA ARG A 60 -8.64 13.64 4.65
C ARG A 60 -8.50 13.70 6.16
N VAL A 61 -7.29 13.69 6.70
CA VAL A 61 -7.05 13.88 8.14
C VAL A 61 -7.64 15.21 8.62
N PHE A 62 -7.35 16.29 7.91
CA PHE A 62 -7.90 17.62 8.27
C PHE A 62 -9.40 17.72 8.02
N GLU A 63 -9.89 17.21 6.88
CA GLU A 63 -11.32 17.18 6.58
C GLU A 63 -12.17 16.43 7.63
N LEU A 64 -11.59 15.45 8.32
CA LEU A 64 -12.26 14.70 9.39
C LEU A 64 -12.28 15.47 10.71
N LEU A 65 -11.41 16.46 10.89
CA LEU A 65 -11.38 17.34 12.04
C LEU A 65 -12.24 18.59 11.81
N ASP A 66 -12.14 19.16 10.59
CA ASP A 66 -12.84 20.39 10.19
C ASP A 66 -12.98 20.42 8.66
N ASP A 67 -14.19 20.28 8.16
CA ASP A 67 -14.50 20.25 6.72
C ASP A 67 -14.37 21.61 6.02
N THR A 68 -14.11 22.68 6.77
CA THR A 68 -13.85 24.02 6.23
C THR A 68 -12.41 24.27 5.83
N VAL A 69 -11.48 23.33 6.15
CA VAL A 69 -10.07 23.41 5.75
C VAL A 69 -9.95 23.35 4.24
N THR A 70 -9.16 24.24 3.68
CA THR A 70 -8.93 24.33 2.22
C THR A 70 -7.47 24.08 1.87
N PHE A 71 -7.24 23.53 0.67
CA PHE A 71 -5.92 23.11 0.19
C PHE A 71 -5.63 23.69 -1.18
N ASP A 72 -4.50 24.37 -1.30
CA ASP A 72 -3.92 24.79 -2.58
C ASP A 72 -2.73 23.87 -2.90
N MET A 73 -3.02 22.78 -3.62
CA MET A 73 -2.04 21.75 -3.96
C MET A 73 -1.15 22.22 -5.10
N LYS A 74 0.17 22.16 -4.92
CA LYS A 74 1.18 22.54 -5.91
C LYS A 74 1.75 21.35 -6.67
N VAL A 75 1.57 20.14 -6.13
CA VAL A 75 2.01 18.87 -6.69
C VAL A 75 0.85 17.88 -6.76
N LYS A 76 1.04 16.80 -7.49
CA LYS A 76 0.05 15.73 -7.67
C LYS A 76 0.57 14.42 -7.09
N GLU A 77 -0.36 13.53 -6.80
CA GLU A 77 -0.06 12.16 -6.40
C GLU A 77 0.84 11.48 -7.43
N GLY A 78 1.98 10.95 -6.98
CA GLY A 78 2.96 10.28 -7.84
C GLY A 78 4.02 11.19 -8.46
N ASP A 79 3.95 12.50 -8.28
CA ASP A 79 5.01 13.40 -8.75
C ASP A 79 6.32 13.11 -7.97
N PHE A 80 7.45 13.23 -8.67
CA PHE A 80 8.74 13.27 -8.02
C PHE A 80 9.00 14.70 -7.53
N VAL A 81 9.32 14.85 -6.26
CA VAL A 81 9.52 16.15 -5.58
C VAL A 81 10.93 16.25 -4.99
N HIS A 82 11.44 17.47 -4.88
CA HIS A 82 12.77 17.76 -4.34
C HIS A 82 12.70 18.42 -2.97
N ALA A 83 13.76 18.26 -2.20
CA ALA A 83 13.90 18.95 -0.93
C ALA A 83 13.79 20.48 -1.11
N GLY A 84 12.88 21.10 -0.36
CA GLY A 84 12.57 22.52 -0.45
C GLY A 84 11.32 22.85 -1.28
N ASP A 85 10.79 21.91 -2.06
CA ASP A 85 9.58 22.15 -2.85
C ASP A 85 8.37 22.43 -1.94
N LEU A 86 7.59 23.45 -2.31
CA LEU A 86 6.29 23.73 -1.72
C LEU A 86 5.26 22.78 -2.35
N MET A 87 4.75 21.82 -1.56
CA MET A 87 3.82 20.81 -2.03
C MET A 87 2.36 21.23 -1.91
N ALA A 88 2.03 21.96 -0.86
CA ALA A 88 0.68 22.49 -0.64
C ALA A 88 0.70 23.68 0.30
N VAL A 89 -0.36 24.50 0.19
CA VAL A 89 -0.71 25.51 1.19
C VAL A 89 -2.05 25.11 1.80
N VAL A 90 -2.09 24.97 3.13
CA VAL A 90 -3.29 24.55 3.87
C VAL A 90 -3.82 25.71 4.69
N THR A 91 -5.09 26.04 4.53
CA THR A 91 -5.73 27.17 5.21
C THR A 91 -6.94 26.70 6.01
N GLY A 92 -7.03 27.08 7.28
CA GLY A 92 -8.13 26.72 8.17
C GLY A 92 -8.00 27.33 9.56
N ASP A 93 -8.72 26.81 10.54
CA ASP A 93 -8.49 27.14 11.95
C ASP A 93 -7.11 26.61 12.37
N ILE A 94 -6.26 27.47 12.89
CA ILE A 94 -4.89 27.10 13.34
C ILE A 94 -4.95 25.93 14.34
N ARG A 95 -5.96 25.84 15.19
CA ARG A 95 -6.13 24.72 16.14
C ARG A 95 -6.27 23.40 15.41
N THR A 96 -7.11 23.34 14.40
CA THR A 96 -7.26 22.16 13.53
C THR A 96 -5.95 21.82 12.80
N LEU A 97 -5.28 22.84 12.26
CA LEU A 97 -4.02 22.66 11.53
C LEU A 97 -2.93 22.07 12.42
N LEU A 98 -2.79 22.58 13.65
CA LEU A 98 -1.78 22.08 14.61
C LEU A 98 -2.12 20.68 15.13
N SER A 99 -3.38 20.44 15.52
CA SER A 99 -3.80 19.14 16.07
C SER A 99 -3.77 18.00 15.04
N GLY A 100 -4.06 18.30 13.76
CA GLY A 100 -4.05 17.29 12.69
C GLY A 100 -2.68 17.02 12.05
N GLU A 101 -1.73 17.93 12.22
CA GLU A 101 -0.44 17.92 11.51
C GLU A 101 0.32 16.60 11.64
N ARG A 102 0.51 16.11 12.86
CA ARG A 102 1.34 14.93 13.10
C ARG A 102 0.76 13.69 12.45
N THR A 103 -0.51 13.44 12.63
CA THR A 103 -1.23 12.31 12.02
C THR A 103 -1.17 12.41 10.49
N ALA A 104 -1.44 13.59 9.92
CA ALA A 104 -1.40 13.82 8.48
C ALA A 104 0.00 13.55 7.89
N LEU A 105 1.04 14.07 8.53
CA LEU A 105 2.43 13.88 8.11
C LEU A 105 2.90 12.43 8.27
N ASN A 106 2.47 11.72 9.30
CA ASN A 106 2.84 10.32 9.50
C ASN A 106 2.37 9.44 8.34
N TYR A 107 1.12 9.61 7.88
CA TYR A 107 0.61 8.92 6.68
C TYR A 107 1.38 9.33 5.43
N LEU A 108 1.51 10.63 5.18
CA LEU A 108 2.16 11.15 3.98
C LEU A 108 3.61 10.67 3.86
N GLN A 109 4.37 10.76 4.94
CA GLN A 109 5.79 10.36 4.98
C GLN A 109 5.93 8.84 4.78
N ARG A 110 5.09 8.03 5.47
CA ARG A 110 5.12 6.58 5.33
C ARG A 110 4.81 6.15 3.91
N MET A 111 3.74 6.69 3.33
CA MET A 111 3.30 6.35 1.98
C MET A 111 4.30 6.82 0.92
N SER A 112 4.84 8.02 1.05
CA SER A 112 5.86 8.56 0.13
C SER A 112 7.16 7.76 0.20
N GLY A 113 7.59 7.33 1.38
CA GLY A 113 8.76 6.47 1.53
C GLY A 113 8.61 5.12 0.82
N ILE A 114 7.43 4.49 0.92
CA ILE A 114 7.13 3.24 0.21
C ILE A 114 7.07 3.47 -1.30
N ALA A 115 6.42 4.54 -1.76
CA ALA A 115 6.31 4.86 -3.17
C ALA A 115 7.70 5.16 -3.78
N THR A 116 8.55 5.92 -3.08
CA THR A 116 9.91 6.25 -3.50
C THR A 116 10.75 4.98 -3.66
N TYR A 117 10.81 4.13 -2.65
CA TYR A 117 11.57 2.88 -2.72
C TYR A 117 11.04 1.92 -3.79
N THR A 118 9.72 1.86 -3.95
CA THR A 118 9.10 1.08 -5.03
C THR A 118 9.50 1.61 -6.41
N HIS A 119 9.51 2.94 -6.57
CA HIS A 119 9.91 3.61 -7.81
C HIS A 119 11.35 3.29 -8.18
N GLU A 120 12.28 3.38 -7.24
CA GLU A 120 13.70 3.04 -7.44
C GLU A 120 13.87 1.60 -7.94
N ILE A 121 13.16 0.64 -7.35
CA ILE A 121 13.23 -0.76 -7.79
C ILE A 121 12.53 -0.96 -9.13
N ALA A 122 11.38 -0.32 -9.36
CA ALA A 122 10.65 -0.43 -10.61
C ALA A 122 11.48 0.09 -11.79
N GLN A 123 12.26 1.17 -11.61
CA GLN A 123 13.18 1.68 -12.62
C GLN A 123 14.24 0.66 -13.03
N LEU A 124 14.74 -0.18 -12.10
CA LEU A 124 15.71 -1.24 -12.43
C LEU A 124 15.12 -2.33 -13.32
N LEU A 125 13.80 -2.45 -13.37
CA LEU A 125 13.07 -3.42 -14.19
C LEU A 125 12.63 -2.84 -15.54
N GLU A 126 12.88 -1.56 -15.79
CA GLU A 126 12.49 -0.88 -17.03
C GLU A 126 13.10 -1.57 -18.25
N GLY A 127 12.28 -1.76 -19.29
CA GLY A 127 12.67 -2.51 -20.50
C GLY A 127 12.67 -4.04 -20.35
N SER A 128 12.39 -4.57 -19.16
CA SER A 128 12.18 -6.01 -18.95
C SER A 128 10.69 -6.38 -19.06
N HIS A 129 10.38 -7.69 -19.12
CA HIS A 129 9.00 -8.20 -19.00
C HIS A 129 8.60 -8.49 -17.55
N THR A 130 9.37 -8.00 -16.58
CA THR A 130 9.17 -8.28 -15.16
C THR A 130 8.36 -7.18 -14.52
N THR A 131 7.37 -7.54 -13.71
CA THR A 131 6.56 -6.61 -12.92
C THR A 131 6.87 -6.79 -11.44
N LEU A 132 7.15 -5.69 -10.74
CA LEU A 132 7.32 -5.69 -9.29
C LEU A 132 5.97 -5.83 -8.61
N LEU A 133 5.84 -6.83 -7.73
CA LEU A 133 4.62 -7.08 -6.95
C LEU A 133 4.86 -6.85 -5.46
N ASP A 134 3.83 -6.38 -4.78
CA ASP A 134 3.79 -6.35 -3.32
C ASP A 134 3.44 -7.73 -2.70
N THR A 135 3.31 -7.76 -1.39
CA THR A 135 2.87 -8.93 -0.64
C THR A 135 1.83 -8.57 0.41
N ARG A 136 1.38 -9.57 1.18
CA ARG A 136 0.56 -9.35 2.39
C ARG A 136 1.39 -9.06 3.65
N LYS A 137 2.71 -8.97 3.55
CA LYS A 137 3.63 -8.61 4.66
C LYS A 137 3.60 -7.09 4.88
N THR A 138 2.46 -6.58 5.28
CA THR A 138 2.21 -5.16 5.55
C THR A 138 2.12 -4.89 7.05
N THR A 139 2.35 -3.65 7.45
CA THR A 139 2.07 -3.20 8.82
C THR A 139 0.57 -3.43 9.14
N PRO A 140 0.23 -4.00 10.30
CA PRO A 140 -1.17 -4.15 10.69
C PRO A 140 -1.94 -2.83 10.55
N ASN A 141 -3.16 -2.93 10.02
CA ASN A 141 -4.07 -1.82 9.70
C ASN A 141 -3.58 -0.82 8.63
N MET A 142 -2.34 -0.94 8.12
CA MET A 142 -1.78 -0.05 7.09
C MET A 142 -1.89 -0.59 5.66
N ARG A 143 -2.42 -1.81 5.45
CA ARG A 143 -2.42 -2.49 4.14
C ARG A 143 -3.03 -1.67 3.02
N LEU A 144 -4.14 -0.96 3.29
CA LEU A 144 -4.79 -0.10 2.32
C LEU A 144 -3.83 0.96 1.78
N PHE A 145 -3.12 1.61 2.67
CA PHE A 145 -2.21 2.71 2.38
C PHE A 145 -0.90 2.21 1.75
N GLU A 146 -0.32 1.15 2.31
CA GLU A 146 0.95 0.59 1.83
C GLU A 146 0.84 -0.01 0.43
N LYS A 147 -0.23 -0.77 0.15
CA LYS A 147 -0.48 -1.31 -1.19
C LYS A 147 -0.79 -0.22 -2.23
N TYR A 148 -1.48 0.83 -1.81
CA TYR A 148 -1.69 2.01 -2.65
C TYR A 148 -0.35 2.68 -2.99
N ALA A 149 0.52 2.87 -2.00
CA ALA A 149 1.82 3.48 -2.19
C ALA A 149 2.72 2.67 -3.14
N VAL A 150 2.70 1.33 -3.06
CA VAL A 150 3.39 0.47 -4.04
C VAL A 150 2.89 0.74 -5.47
N LYS A 151 1.58 0.88 -5.65
CA LYS A 151 1.01 1.16 -6.97
C LYS A 151 1.41 2.54 -7.51
N VAL A 152 1.43 3.56 -6.64
CA VAL A 152 1.88 4.91 -6.99
C VAL A 152 3.36 4.92 -7.38
N GLY A 153 4.20 4.13 -6.69
CA GLY A 153 5.62 3.99 -7.01
C GLY A 153 5.93 3.18 -8.28
N GLY A 154 4.91 2.67 -9.00
CA GLY A 154 5.09 1.93 -10.25
C GLY A 154 5.10 0.40 -10.10
N GLY A 155 4.88 -0.11 -8.90
CA GLY A 155 4.65 -1.54 -8.68
C GLY A 155 3.20 -1.95 -8.96
N SER A 156 2.91 -3.23 -8.79
CA SER A 156 1.58 -3.81 -8.90
C SER A 156 1.18 -4.54 -7.62
N ASN A 157 -0.11 -4.70 -7.41
CA ASN A 157 -0.60 -5.37 -6.22
C ASN A 157 -0.81 -6.87 -6.47
N HIS A 158 -0.26 -7.68 -5.59
CA HIS A 158 -0.69 -9.06 -5.38
C HIS A 158 -2.00 -9.09 -4.57
N ARG A 159 -2.59 -10.27 -4.33
CA ARG A 159 -3.86 -10.41 -3.58
C ARG A 159 -3.88 -9.53 -2.32
N TYR A 160 -4.99 -8.85 -2.10
CA TYR A 160 -5.16 -7.93 -0.99
C TYR A 160 -5.30 -8.67 0.36
N ASN A 161 -6.09 -9.76 0.34
CA ASN A 161 -6.38 -10.55 1.55
C ASN A 161 -6.50 -12.05 1.22
N LEU A 162 -6.96 -12.84 2.18
CA LEU A 162 -7.13 -14.29 2.02
C LEU A 162 -8.30 -14.68 1.12
N SER A 163 -9.21 -13.75 0.83
CA SER A 163 -10.42 -13.98 0.04
C SER A 163 -10.27 -13.65 -1.44
N ASP A 164 -9.17 -12.97 -1.85
CA ASP A 164 -9.00 -12.51 -3.24
C ASP A 164 -8.55 -13.62 -4.21
N GLY A 165 -7.88 -14.64 -3.70
CA GLY A 165 -7.36 -15.72 -4.51
C GLY A 165 -6.74 -16.82 -3.68
N VAL A 166 -6.69 -18.01 -4.24
CA VAL A 166 -6.08 -19.17 -3.61
C VAL A 166 -4.57 -19.09 -3.71
N MET A 167 -3.87 -19.35 -2.62
CA MET A 167 -2.42 -19.50 -2.59
C MET A 167 -2.07 -20.71 -1.72
N LEU A 168 -1.60 -21.74 -2.38
CA LEU A 168 -1.21 -23.00 -1.76
C LEU A 168 0.28 -22.96 -1.44
N LYS A 169 0.59 -23.10 -0.16
CA LYS A 169 1.95 -23.09 0.39
C LYS A 169 2.30 -24.46 0.95
N ASP A 170 3.54 -24.62 1.38
CA ASP A 170 4.09 -25.82 2.02
C ASP A 170 3.13 -26.49 3.01
N ASN A 171 2.61 -25.70 3.95
CA ASN A 171 1.65 -26.18 4.97
C ASN A 171 0.33 -26.70 4.37
N HIS A 172 -0.19 -26.04 3.32
CA HIS A 172 -1.40 -26.46 2.63
C HIS A 172 -1.15 -27.75 1.84
N ILE A 173 -0.01 -27.82 1.16
CA ILE A 173 0.42 -28.98 0.36
C ILE A 173 0.66 -30.18 1.29
N GLY A 174 1.35 -29.95 2.42
CA GLY A 174 1.57 -30.98 3.43
C GLY A 174 0.26 -31.54 4.01
N ALA A 175 -0.69 -30.67 4.32
CA ALA A 175 -2.01 -31.08 4.81
C ALA A 175 -2.84 -31.84 3.76
N ALA A 176 -2.75 -31.48 2.48
CA ALA A 176 -3.41 -32.18 1.38
C ALA A 176 -2.72 -33.50 1.00
N GLY A 177 -1.39 -33.57 1.19
CA GLY A 177 -0.53 -34.72 0.87
C GLY A 177 0.22 -34.62 -0.45
N SER A 178 -0.18 -33.75 -1.40
CA SER A 178 0.56 -33.44 -2.65
C SER A 178 0.04 -32.15 -3.26
N ILE A 179 0.81 -31.55 -4.19
CA ILE A 179 0.40 -30.36 -4.96
C ILE A 179 -0.82 -30.71 -5.81
N THR A 180 -0.81 -31.82 -6.53
CA THR A 180 -1.91 -32.29 -7.37
C THR A 180 -3.21 -32.36 -6.60
N LYS A 181 -3.16 -32.95 -5.40
CA LYS A 181 -4.35 -33.08 -4.54
C LYS A 181 -4.82 -31.74 -4.01
N ALA A 182 -3.89 -30.86 -3.58
CA ALA A 182 -4.20 -29.52 -3.09
C ALA A 182 -4.86 -28.64 -4.17
N VAL A 183 -4.32 -28.65 -5.40
CA VAL A 183 -4.90 -27.91 -6.54
C VAL A 183 -6.27 -28.43 -6.90
N ARG A 184 -6.48 -29.78 -6.92
CA ARG A 184 -7.80 -30.36 -7.18
C ARG A 184 -8.81 -29.91 -6.12
N MET A 185 -8.48 -30.01 -4.84
CA MET A 185 -9.36 -29.56 -3.75
C MET A 185 -9.67 -28.06 -3.85
N ALA A 186 -8.69 -27.24 -4.23
CA ALA A 186 -8.90 -25.83 -4.44
C ALA A 186 -9.85 -25.55 -5.60
N LYS A 187 -9.74 -26.27 -6.73
CA LYS A 187 -10.66 -26.16 -7.88
C LYS A 187 -12.10 -26.58 -7.54
N GLU A 188 -12.25 -27.57 -6.67
CA GLU A 188 -13.57 -28.04 -6.21
C GLU A 188 -14.24 -27.04 -5.24
N TYR A 189 -13.46 -26.33 -4.43
CA TYR A 189 -13.96 -25.43 -3.38
C TYR A 189 -14.10 -23.99 -3.81
N ALA A 190 -13.08 -23.44 -4.51
CA ALA A 190 -13.04 -22.03 -4.86
C ALA A 190 -13.94 -21.71 -6.06
N SER A 191 -14.50 -20.50 -6.08
CA SER A 191 -15.21 -20.01 -7.27
C SER A 191 -14.27 -19.97 -8.49
N PHE A 192 -14.80 -20.25 -9.68
CA PHE A 192 -14.04 -20.29 -10.94
C PHE A 192 -13.31 -18.98 -11.29
N VAL A 193 -13.70 -17.86 -10.68
CA VAL A 193 -13.05 -16.55 -10.86
C VAL A 193 -11.75 -16.41 -10.06
N HIS A 194 -11.51 -17.27 -9.08
CA HIS A 194 -10.30 -17.21 -8.27
C HIS A 194 -9.15 -17.95 -8.94
N LYS A 195 -8.04 -17.26 -9.12
CA LYS A 195 -6.77 -17.88 -9.52
C LYS A 195 -6.21 -18.75 -8.41
N ILE A 196 -5.59 -19.86 -8.80
CA ILE A 196 -4.90 -20.78 -7.90
C ILE A 196 -3.40 -20.62 -8.12
N GLU A 197 -2.73 -20.08 -7.12
CA GLU A 197 -1.28 -19.93 -7.06
C GLU A 197 -0.68 -21.00 -6.17
N VAL A 198 0.44 -21.59 -6.61
CA VAL A 198 1.18 -22.62 -5.87
C VAL A 198 2.62 -22.14 -5.65
N GLU A 199 3.03 -22.10 -4.37
CA GLU A 199 4.41 -21.80 -3.96
C GLU A 199 5.22 -23.09 -4.00
N VAL A 200 6.37 -23.06 -4.70
CA VAL A 200 7.23 -24.24 -4.98
C VAL A 200 8.70 -23.90 -4.80
N GLU A 201 9.47 -24.90 -4.34
CA GLU A 201 10.90 -24.77 -4.06
C GLU A 201 11.78 -25.64 -4.96
N THR A 202 11.20 -26.62 -5.67
CA THR A 202 11.94 -27.56 -6.51
C THR A 202 11.38 -27.65 -7.93
N LEU A 203 12.21 -28.17 -8.85
CA LEU A 203 11.81 -28.36 -10.24
C LEU A 203 10.71 -29.43 -10.40
N GLU A 204 10.76 -30.47 -9.57
CA GLU A 204 9.73 -31.50 -9.51
C GLU A 204 8.38 -30.93 -9.11
N GLN A 205 8.38 -30.02 -8.11
CA GLN A 205 7.16 -29.32 -7.68
C GLN A 205 6.63 -28.38 -8.77
N VAL A 206 7.50 -27.70 -9.53
CA VAL A 206 7.09 -26.89 -10.70
C VAL A 206 6.32 -27.77 -11.70
N LYS A 207 6.89 -28.95 -12.07
CA LYS A 207 6.24 -29.88 -13.02
C LYS A 207 4.90 -30.35 -12.48
N GLU A 208 4.85 -30.77 -11.22
CA GLU A 208 3.62 -31.23 -10.59
C GLU A 208 2.56 -30.11 -10.57
N ALA A 209 2.93 -28.86 -10.26
CA ALA A 209 2.00 -27.73 -10.26
C ALA A 209 1.47 -27.39 -11.66
N CYS A 210 2.34 -27.47 -12.71
CA CYS A 210 1.94 -27.31 -14.11
C CYS A 210 0.93 -28.40 -14.52
N GLU A 211 1.25 -29.69 -14.25
CA GLU A 211 0.41 -30.84 -14.59
C GLU A 211 -0.92 -30.82 -13.85
N ALA A 212 -0.94 -30.35 -12.58
CA ALA A 212 -2.14 -30.15 -11.81
C ALA A 212 -3.01 -28.98 -12.32
N GLY A 213 -2.45 -28.13 -13.18
CA GLY A 213 -3.13 -26.95 -13.75
C GLY A 213 -3.30 -25.84 -12.73
N ALA A 214 -2.24 -25.48 -12.03
CA ALA A 214 -2.15 -24.23 -11.29
C ALA A 214 -2.19 -23.04 -12.26
N ASP A 215 -2.81 -21.93 -11.87
CA ASP A 215 -2.87 -20.71 -12.69
C ASP A 215 -1.60 -19.89 -12.59
N ILE A 216 -0.94 -19.93 -11.42
CA ILE A 216 0.28 -19.17 -11.11
C ILE A 216 1.21 -20.08 -10.31
N ILE A 217 2.50 -20.03 -10.62
CA ILE A 217 3.55 -20.73 -9.88
C ILE A 217 4.50 -19.70 -9.30
N MET A 218 4.61 -19.68 -7.99
CA MET A 218 5.56 -18.84 -7.27
C MET A 218 6.81 -19.67 -6.94
N LEU A 219 7.96 -19.21 -7.42
CA LEU A 219 9.26 -19.81 -7.09
C LEU A 219 9.76 -19.18 -5.78
N ASP A 220 9.75 -19.95 -4.69
CA ASP A 220 10.19 -19.45 -3.37
C ASP A 220 11.66 -19.75 -3.12
N ASN A 221 12.37 -18.81 -2.48
CA ASN A 221 13.77 -18.92 -2.03
C ASN A 221 14.77 -19.47 -3.08
N MET A 222 14.63 -19.06 -4.35
CA MET A 222 15.49 -19.52 -5.43
C MET A 222 16.52 -18.51 -5.88
N THR A 223 17.74 -18.99 -6.12
CA THR A 223 18.78 -18.18 -6.76
C THR A 223 18.46 -17.95 -8.25
N PRO A 224 18.95 -16.84 -8.85
CA PRO A 224 18.73 -16.55 -10.27
C PRO A 224 19.17 -17.71 -11.21
N ASP A 225 20.23 -18.42 -10.86
CA ASP A 225 20.73 -19.56 -11.67
C ASP A 225 19.75 -20.72 -11.63
N LYS A 226 19.22 -21.07 -10.46
CA LYS A 226 18.15 -22.06 -10.33
C LYS A 226 16.87 -21.65 -11.05
N MET A 227 16.54 -20.36 -11.11
CA MET A 227 15.38 -19.86 -11.84
C MET A 227 15.55 -19.98 -13.37
N LYS A 228 16.78 -19.82 -13.90
CA LYS A 228 17.06 -19.98 -15.35
C LYS A 228 16.79 -21.39 -15.84
N ASP A 229 17.17 -22.40 -15.07
CA ASP A 229 16.95 -23.82 -15.44
C ASP A 229 15.46 -24.18 -15.55
N ARG A 230 14.58 -23.41 -14.94
CA ARG A 230 13.13 -23.65 -14.90
C ARG A 230 12.36 -23.05 -16.07
N LYS A 231 12.90 -22.01 -16.73
CA LYS A 231 12.34 -21.48 -17.99
C LYS A 231 12.30 -22.52 -19.11
N SER A 232 13.10 -23.58 -19.02
CA SER A 232 13.13 -24.66 -20.01
C SER A 232 12.09 -25.76 -19.80
N VAL A 233 11.23 -25.62 -18.76
CA VAL A 233 10.26 -26.66 -18.35
C VAL A 233 8.80 -26.20 -18.53
N VAL A 234 8.57 -24.90 -18.79
CA VAL A 234 7.23 -24.31 -19.01
C VAL A 234 7.07 -23.90 -20.46
#